data_630e29fa940931c1d0b7eb1e96bbe62e
#
_entry.id   630e29fa940931c1d0b7eb1e96bbe62e
#
_cell.length_a   1.000
_cell.length_b   1.000
_cell.length_c   1.000
_cell.angle_alpha   90.00
_cell.angle_beta   90.00
_cell.angle_gamma   90.00
#
_symmetry.space_group_name_H-M   'P 1'
#
loop_
_entity.id
_entity.type
_entity.pdbx_description
1 polymer ?
#
loop_
_entity_poly.entity_id
_entity_poly.type
_entity_poly.pdbx_seq_one_letter_code
_entity_poly.pdbx_strand_id
1 'polypeptide(L)'
;MRGYAFLLVYLWSLTLILKTPFNGVLVWYAVSFGNFHTLIWDYTLSTLPYAYVVAIVTGISWLFSRTEKKKLPATPLVILTILFSLWVTITSLFALPPGEDVWFKWTWFQKILLMCLIGFALTTTRERVNQLIWVVVLSIGFWGVKGATSFPLHGGGEGIHGPDGGITASNNEFGVALVMLLPLLFYLWHTVVDRRIRRGLMVMGFLITFATIFTYSRGALVGVCAMAVVLWFRSPAKMSMSLAILVCGAAIYAFAPQSWFNRMETIETYQNDASATGRIDVWWASLRIAEVHPIVGGGFSVTHYADITNRMLAGTTLRRPSIGRAAHSIYFDVLSEHGWVGLALFLMIAVCAWRSCISLIRNSRDRPDFAWANVLGRMGQVALVGYWTSGAFQSLAYFDQYWCLVFVFEAARRVVAREIIAPAGGLAVAPAARLLMPRPGIGRA
;
A
#
# COMPACT_ATOMS: atom_id res chain seq x y z
N MET A 1 -25.80 18.84 4.98
CA MET A 1 -26.31 17.50 5.32
C MET A 1 -25.23 16.41 5.23
N ARG A 2 -24.43 16.28 4.15
CA ARG A 2 -23.39 15.22 4.04
C ARG A 2 -22.36 15.24 5.15
N GLY A 3 -21.86 16.42 5.58
CA GLY A 3 -20.89 16.55 6.66
C GLY A 3 -21.40 16.06 8.01
N TYR A 4 -22.63 16.40 8.37
CA TYR A 4 -23.24 15.93 9.61
C TYR A 4 -23.50 14.42 9.61
N ALA A 5 -23.90 13.86 8.46
CA ALA A 5 -24.07 12.40 8.33
C ALA A 5 -22.72 11.68 8.52
N PHE A 6 -21.64 12.18 7.91
CA PHE A 6 -20.29 11.66 8.12
C PHE A 6 -19.87 11.76 9.59
N LEU A 7 -20.09 12.92 10.23
CA LEU A 7 -19.75 13.14 11.64
C LEU A 7 -20.50 12.17 12.56
N LEU A 8 -21.79 11.94 12.33
CA LEU A 8 -22.58 10.97 13.11
C LEU A 8 -22.03 9.54 12.98
N VAL A 9 -21.73 9.10 11.75
CA VAL A 9 -21.11 7.78 11.51
C VAL A 9 -19.74 7.69 12.17
N TYR A 10 -18.96 8.75 12.08
CA TYR A 10 -17.65 8.83 12.71
C TYR A 10 -17.76 8.74 14.25
N LEU A 11 -18.62 9.55 14.89
CA LEU A 11 -18.85 9.52 16.35
C LEU A 11 -19.36 8.15 16.80
N TRP A 12 -20.29 7.57 16.04
CA TRP A 12 -20.76 6.19 16.31
C TRP A 12 -19.59 5.19 16.23
N SER A 13 -18.71 5.32 15.24
CA SER A 13 -17.53 4.44 15.12
C SER A 13 -16.59 4.53 16.34
N LEU A 14 -16.44 5.71 16.96
CA LEU A 14 -15.67 5.87 18.19
C LEU A 14 -16.23 5.04 19.35
N THR A 15 -17.56 4.92 19.46
CA THR A 15 -18.17 4.06 20.48
C THR A 15 -17.88 2.58 20.25
N LEU A 16 -17.78 2.14 19.00
CA LEU A 16 -17.39 0.76 18.65
C LEU A 16 -15.92 0.48 18.98
N ILE A 17 -15.05 1.49 18.87
CA ILE A 17 -13.63 1.39 19.25
C ILE A 17 -13.48 1.12 20.74
N LEU A 18 -14.26 1.82 21.57
CA LEU A 18 -14.25 1.62 23.03
C LEU A 18 -14.67 0.20 23.45
N LYS A 19 -15.56 -0.44 22.66
CA LYS A 19 -15.97 -1.84 22.90
C LYS A 19 -14.89 -2.84 22.47
N THR A 20 -14.26 -2.60 21.32
CA THR A 20 -13.25 -3.51 20.73
C THR A 20 -12.17 -2.70 20.06
N PRO A 21 -10.94 -2.66 20.60
CA PRO A 21 -9.83 -1.84 20.06
C PRO A 21 -9.50 -2.13 18.60
N PHE A 22 -9.73 -3.36 18.12
CA PHE A 22 -9.51 -3.73 16.72
C PHE A 22 -10.39 -2.93 15.76
N ASN A 23 -11.61 -2.54 16.16
CA ASN A 23 -12.44 -1.65 15.33
C ASN A 23 -11.74 -0.31 15.07
N GLY A 24 -10.94 0.17 16.01
CA GLY A 24 -10.15 1.38 15.84
C GLY A 24 -9.09 1.25 14.75
N VAL A 25 -8.48 0.09 14.62
CA VAL A 25 -7.55 -0.19 13.52
C VAL A 25 -8.28 -0.13 12.17
N LEU A 26 -9.47 -0.73 12.08
CA LEU A 26 -10.29 -0.69 10.87
C LEU A 26 -10.71 0.74 10.51
N VAL A 27 -11.21 1.49 11.49
CA VAL A 27 -11.64 2.88 11.30
C VAL A 27 -10.46 3.78 10.92
N TRP A 28 -9.29 3.58 11.55
CA TRP A 28 -8.10 4.34 11.23
C TRP A 28 -7.69 4.15 9.76
N TYR A 29 -7.61 2.90 9.28
CA TYR A 29 -7.30 2.63 7.88
C TYR A 29 -8.40 3.13 6.93
N ALA A 30 -9.68 3.02 7.31
CA ALA A 30 -10.78 3.56 6.52
C ALA A 30 -10.69 5.08 6.35
N VAL A 31 -10.32 5.80 7.40
CA VAL A 31 -10.14 7.26 7.37
C VAL A 31 -8.87 7.64 6.63
N SER A 32 -7.76 6.94 6.88
CA SER A 32 -6.44 7.25 6.28
C SER A 32 -6.43 6.98 4.76
N PHE A 33 -6.94 5.84 4.32
CA PHE A 33 -6.98 5.49 2.89
C PHE A 33 -8.17 6.10 2.15
N GLY A 34 -9.32 6.18 2.84
CA GLY A 34 -10.54 6.67 2.23
C GLY A 34 -10.60 8.18 2.10
N ASN A 35 -9.98 8.93 3.02
CA ASN A 35 -10.05 10.39 3.08
C ASN A 35 -11.45 10.96 2.80
N PHE A 36 -12.52 10.23 3.24
CA PHE A 36 -13.91 10.57 2.92
C PHE A 36 -14.34 11.92 3.47
N HIS A 37 -13.63 12.46 4.45
CA HIS A 37 -13.83 13.80 4.97
C HIS A 37 -13.56 14.91 3.92
N THR A 38 -12.74 14.65 2.91
CA THR A 38 -12.50 15.61 1.81
C THR A 38 -13.72 15.77 0.89
N LEU A 39 -14.70 14.86 0.96
CA LEU A 39 -15.97 14.99 0.26
C LEU A 39 -16.98 15.92 0.96
N ILE A 40 -16.60 16.46 2.14
CA ILE A 40 -17.41 17.40 2.91
C ILE A 40 -17.09 18.81 2.41
N TRP A 41 -18.14 19.58 2.09
CA TRP A 41 -17.97 20.95 1.62
C TRP A 41 -17.70 21.97 2.74
N ASP A 42 -18.02 21.63 3.97
CA ASP A 42 -17.73 22.44 5.14
C ASP A 42 -16.25 22.36 5.48
N TYR A 43 -15.54 23.48 5.39
CA TYR A 43 -14.11 23.56 5.64
C TYR A 43 -13.74 23.11 7.06
N THR A 44 -14.50 23.57 8.06
CA THR A 44 -14.24 23.23 9.46
C THR A 44 -14.34 21.73 9.71
N LEU A 45 -15.37 21.08 9.16
CA LEU A 45 -15.54 19.63 9.30
C LEU A 45 -14.54 18.84 8.45
N SER A 46 -14.14 19.34 7.28
CA SER A 46 -13.21 18.62 6.41
C SER A 46 -11.76 18.62 6.92
N THR A 47 -11.38 19.59 7.76
CA THR A 47 -10.01 19.75 8.29
C THR A 47 -9.79 19.17 9.68
N LEU A 48 -10.82 18.56 10.30
CA LEU A 48 -10.66 17.91 11.60
C LEU A 48 -9.67 16.73 11.53
N PRO A 49 -8.86 16.53 12.58
CA PRO A 49 -7.82 15.49 12.62
C PRO A 49 -8.40 14.09 12.91
N TYR A 50 -9.32 13.61 12.08
CA TYR A 50 -10.07 12.37 12.29
C TYR A 50 -9.18 11.15 12.58
N ALA A 51 -8.15 10.93 11.77
CA ALA A 51 -7.25 9.80 11.96
C ALA A 51 -6.48 9.87 13.29
N TYR A 52 -6.12 11.10 13.73
CA TYR A 52 -5.41 11.31 14.98
C TYR A 52 -6.28 10.97 16.20
N VAL A 53 -7.54 11.43 16.20
CA VAL A 53 -8.50 11.11 17.26
C VAL A 53 -8.75 9.60 17.32
N VAL A 54 -8.96 8.94 16.17
CA VAL A 54 -9.10 7.48 16.11
C VAL A 54 -7.88 6.77 16.69
N ALA A 55 -6.67 7.21 16.37
CA ALA A 55 -5.45 6.61 16.90
C ALA A 55 -5.36 6.71 18.43
N ILE A 56 -5.68 7.89 18.99
CA ILE A 56 -5.70 8.09 20.44
C ILE A 56 -6.75 7.21 21.11
N VAL A 57 -8.00 7.23 20.62
CA VAL A 57 -9.10 6.43 21.19
C VAL A 57 -8.78 4.93 21.08
N THR A 58 -8.15 4.49 19.98
CA THR A 58 -7.71 3.10 19.81
C THR A 58 -6.65 2.73 20.82
N GLY A 59 -5.63 3.58 21.02
CA GLY A 59 -4.58 3.36 22.00
C GLY A 59 -5.13 3.26 23.43
N ILE A 60 -6.00 4.20 23.81
CA ILE A 60 -6.68 4.20 25.12
C ILE A 60 -7.52 2.92 25.29
N SER A 61 -8.37 2.61 24.29
CA SER A 61 -9.20 1.41 24.32
C SER A 61 -8.38 0.14 24.48
N TRP A 62 -7.24 0.03 23.77
CA TRP A 62 -6.35 -1.13 23.87
C TRP A 62 -5.67 -1.23 25.24
N LEU A 63 -5.21 -0.11 25.80
CA LEU A 63 -4.58 -0.07 27.11
C LEU A 63 -5.54 -0.51 28.23
N PHE A 64 -6.81 -0.15 28.13
CA PHE A 64 -7.82 -0.50 29.13
C PHE A 64 -8.60 -1.79 28.81
N SER A 65 -8.43 -2.37 27.63
CA SER A 65 -9.07 -3.63 27.25
C SER A 65 -8.59 -4.77 28.15
N ARG A 66 -9.56 -5.54 28.69
CA ARG A 66 -9.28 -6.76 29.46
C ARG A 66 -9.23 -8.01 28.58
N THR A 67 -9.82 -7.95 27.39
CA THR A 67 -9.98 -9.09 26.48
C THR A 67 -8.87 -9.19 25.44
N GLU A 68 -8.26 -8.07 25.08
CA GLU A 68 -7.23 -8.04 24.03
C GLU A 68 -5.82 -8.18 24.61
N LYS A 69 -5.00 -9.06 24.02
CA LYS A 69 -3.62 -9.27 24.44
C LYS A 69 -2.79 -8.02 24.17
N LYS A 70 -2.09 -7.52 25.19
CA LYS A 70 -1.24 -6.32 25.11
C LYS A 70 0.20 -6.62 24.66
N LYS A 71 0.55 -7.89 24.44
CA LYS A 71 1.91 -8.26 24.04
C LYS A 71 2.09 -8.06 22.53
N LEU A 72 3.00 -7.17 22.17
CA LEU A 72 3.51 -7.07 20.80
C LEU A 72 4.42 -8.27 20.53
N PRO A 73 4.14 -9.09 19.52
CA PRO A 73 4.95 -10.27 19.24
C PRO A 73 6.31 -9.87 18.65
N ALA A 74 7.38 -10.32 19.27
CA ALA A 74 8.75 -10.09 18.81
C ALA A 74 9.06 -10.97 17.58
N THR A 75 8.64 -10.51 16.40
CA THR A 75 9.04 -11.12 15.12
C THR A 75 10.18 -10.33 14.49
N PRO A 76 10.98 -10.93 13.59
CA PRO A 76 12.03 -10.20 12.88
C PRO A 76 11.52 -8.91 12.20
N LEU A 77 10.30 -8.95 11.64
CA LEU A 77 9.67 -7.79 11.06
C LEU A 77 9.46 -6.66 12.09
N VAL A 78 8.89 -6.99 13.24
CA VAL A 78 8.62 -6.00 14.32
C VAL A 78 9.93 -5.42 14.84
N ILE A 79 10.93 -6.25 15.08
CA ILE A 79 12.25 -5.81 15.56
C ILE A 79 12.88 -4.85 14.54
N LEU A 80 12.91 -5.21 13.26
CA LEU A 80 13.44 -4.36 12.20
C LEU A 80 12.66 -3.06 12.03
N THR A 81 11.34 -3.10 12.19
CA THR A 81 10.51 -1.89 12.14
C THR A 81 10.81 -0.95 13.30
N ILE A 82 10.98 -1.47 14.52
CA ILE A 82 11.38 -0.67 15.67
C ILE A 82 12.79 -0.09 15.46
N LEU A 83 13.73 -0.89 14.98
CA LEU A 83 15.08 -0.43 14.67
C LEU A 83 15.06 0.65 13.58
N PHE A 84 14.23 0.50 12.55
CA PHE A 84 14.07 1.50 11.50
C PHE A 84 13.45 2.79 12.07
N SER A 85 12.41 2.68 12.92
CA SER A 85 11.80 3.83 13.61
C SER A 85 12.81 4.59 14.48
N LEU A 86 13.63 3.88 15.25
CA LEU A 86 14.69 4.47 16.06
C LEU A 86 15.77 5.11 15.17
N TRP A 87 16.15 4.43 14.07
CA TRP A 87 17.14 4.95 13.14
C TRP A 87 16.66 6.24 12.47
N VAL A 88 15.42 6.26 11.99
CA VAL A 88 14.77 7.45 11.42
C VAL A 88 14.73 8.61 12.43
N THR A 89 14.54 8.31 13.72
CA THR A 89 14.58 9.32 14.78
C THR A 89 16.01 9.88 14.96
N ILE A 90 17.01 8.99 15.00
CA ILE A 90 18.42 9.42 15.10
C ILE A 90 18.80 10.30 13.91
N THR A 91 18.50 9.87 12.69
CA THR A 91 18.85 10.64 11.48
C THR A 91 18.14 11.99 11.40
N SER A 92 16.94 12.10 11.99
CA SER A 92 16.22 13.38 12.11
C SER A 92 16.91 14.38 13.03
N LEU A 93 17.65 13.92 14.03
CA LEU A 93 18.45 14.80 14.91
C LEU A 93 19.67 15.41 14.20
N PHE A 94 20.17 14.74 13.15
CA PHE A 94 21.32 15.17 12.34
C PHE A 94 20.92 15.70 10.96
N ALA A 95 19.64 16.03 10.78
CA ALA A 95 19.10 16.44 9.49
C ALA A 95 19.67 17.79 9.02
N LEU A 96 19.91 17.90 7.71
CA LEU A 96 20.39 19.12 7.05
C LEU A 96 19.27 20.14 6.78
N PRO A 97 18.02 19.74 6.45
CA PRO A 97 16.89 20.63 6.27
C PRO A 97 16.44 21.31 7.57
N PRO A 98 15.63 22.37 7.49
CA PRO A 98 15.01 23.01 8.66
C PRO A 98 14.22 21.99 9.49
N GLY A 99 14.35 22.10 10.83
CA GLY A 99 13.77 21.13 11.75
C GLY A 99 12.24 21.02 11.66
N GLU A 100 11.54 22.10 11.30
CA GLU A 100 10.08 22.09 11.17
C GLU A 100 9.59 21.02 10.17
N ASP A 101 10.12 21.02 8.95
CA ASP A 101 9.74 20.03 7.91
C ASP A 101 10.17 18.63 8.28
N VAL A 102 11.36 18.47 8.88
CA VAL A 102 11.88 17.18 9.32
C VAL A 102 10.97 16.55 10.38
N TRP A 103 10.61 17.31 11.41
CA TRP A 103 9.79 16.82 12.50
C TRP A 103 8.32 16.64 12.11
N PHE A 104 7.81 17.42 11.15
CA PHE A 104 6.49 17.19 10.56
C PHE A 104 6.43 15.82 9.86
N LYS A 105 7.38 15.52 8.97
CA LYS A 105 7.45 14.24 8.25
C LYS A 105 7.73 13.05 9.19
N TRP A 106 8.62 13.26 10.16
CA TRP A 106 8.89 12.28 11.21
C TRP A 106 7.64 11.94 12.02
N THR A 107 6.94 12.94 12.52
CA THR A 107 5.70 12.74 13.29
C THR A 107 4.63 12.03 12.49
N TRP A 108 4.48 12.40 11.22
CA TRP A 108 3.55 11.74 10.32
C TRP A 108 3.88 10.26 10.13
N PHE A 109 5.14 9.92 9.87
CA PHE A 109 5.57 8.54 9.67
C PHE A 109 5.51 7.70 10.96
N GLN A 110 5.89 8.25 12.10
CA GLN A 110 5.80 7.54 13.38
C GLN A 110 4.35 7.16 13.74
N LYS A 111 3.37 7.99 13.42
CA LYS A 111 1.95 7.66 13.58
C LYS A 111 1.55 6.44 12.74
N ILE A 112 2.03 6.36 11.51
CA ILE A 112 1.79 5.19 10.64
C ILE A 112 2.37 3.93 11.26
N LEU A 113 3.64 3.95 11.66
CA LEU A 113 4.30 2.80 12.27
C LEU A 113 3.62 2.36 13.57
N LEU A 114 3.25 3.30 14.42
CA LEU A 114 2.54 3.02 15.66
C LEU A 114 1.21 2.29 15.39
N MET A 115 0.41 2.80 14.45
CA MET A 115 -0.87 2.17 14.11
C MET A 115 -0.70 0.82 13.41
N CYS A 116 0.35 0.64 12.62
CA CYS A 116 0.70 -0.67 12.07
C CYS A 116 1.07 -1.68 13.18
N LEU A 117 1.86 -1.27 14.18
CA LEU A 117 2.24 -2.13 15.31
C LEU A 117 1.03 -2.49 16.19
N ILE A 118 0.15 -1.52 16.50
CA ILE A 118 -1.10 -1.77 17.23
C ILE A 118 -1.99 -2.71 16.41
N GLY A 119 -2.17 -2.43 15.12
CA GLY A 119 -2.94 -3.27 14.21
C GLY A 119 -2.42 -4.69 14.15
N PHE A 120 -1.09 -4.87 14.08
CA PHE A 120 -0.45 -6.18 14.10
C PHE A 120 -0.69 -6.94 15.42
N ALA A 121 -0.57 -6.26 16.57
CA ALA A 121 -0.83 -6.87 17.87
C ALA A 121 -2.28 -7.35 18.01
N LEU A 122 -3.23 -6.60 17.45
CA LEU A 122 -4.66 -6.87 17.50
C LEU A 122 -5.15 -7.84 16.41
N THR A 123 -4.40 -8.04 15.32
CA THR A 123 -4.78 -8.93 14.22
C THR A 123 -4.38 -10.37 14.56
N THR A 124 -5.26 -11.09 15.25
CA THR A 124 -4.98 -12.41 15.84
C THR A 124 -5.74 -13.56 15.20
N THR A 125 -6.71 -13.30 14.32
CA THR A 125 -7.55 -14.29 13.65
C THR A 125 -7.63 -14.06 12.16
N ARG A 126 -8.03 -15.10 11.39
CA ARG A 126 -8.29 -15.02 9.95
C ARG A 126 -9.33 -13.96 9.61
N GLU A 127 -10.39 -13.85 10.40
CA GLU A 127 -11.45 -12.87 10.20
C GLU A 127 -10.90 -11.45 10.26
N ARG A 128 -10.04 -11.15 11.24
CA ARG A 128 -9.40 -9.84 11.38
C ARG A 128 -8.45 -9.51 10.21
N VAL A 129 -7.70 -10.51 9.72
CA VAL A 129 -6.90 -10.36 8.50
C VAL A 129 -7.79 -9.99 7.31
N ASN A 130 -8.89 -10.73 7.11
CA ASN A 130 -9.83 -10.46 6.04
C ASN A 130 -10.50 -9.08 6.18
N GLN A 131 -10.89 -8.67 7.40
CA GLN A 131 -11.48 -7.35 7.64
C GLN A 131 -10.51 -6.22 7.28
N LEU A 132 -9.23 -6.35 7.61
CA LEU A 132 -8.21 -5.37 7.19
C LEU A 132 -8.10 -5.29 5.67
N ILE A 133 -8.04 -6.44 4.99
CA ILE A 133 -7.96 -6.47 3.52
C ILE A 133 -9.22 -5.84 2.91
N TRP A 134 -10.42 -6.11 3.46
CA TRP A 134 -11.65 -5.48 3.02
C TRP A 134 -11.61 -3.96 3.18
N VAL A 135 -11.14 -3.45 4.32
CA VAL A 135 -11.04 -2.01 4.56
C VAL A 135 -10.09 -1.36 3.56
N VAL A 136 -8.91 -1.94 3.31
CA VAL A 136 -7.97 -1.44 2.31
C VAL A 136 -8.62 -1.40 0.93
N VAL A 137 -9.24 -2.52 0.53
CA VAL A 137 -9.85 -2.66 -0.80
C VAL A 137 -11.02 -1.69 -0.99
N LEU A 138 -11.90 -1.55 -0.01
CA LEU A 138 -13.07 -0.67 -0.12
C LEU A 138 -12.68 0.81 -0.06
N SER A 139 -11.73 1.19 0.80
CA SER A 139 -11.36 2.59 0.98
C SER A 139 -10.63 3.16 -0.24
N ILE A 140 -9.60 2.50 -0.72
CA ILE A 140 -8.85 2.94 -1.92
C ILE A 140 -9.66 2.67 -3.18
N GLY A 141 -10.32 1.51 -3.22
CA GLY A 141 -11.11 1.09 -4.38
C GLY A 141 -12.31 1.98 -4.65
N PHE A 142 -12.91 2.61 -3.63
CA PHE A 142 -13.95 3.63 -3.82
C PHE A 142 -13.47 4.75 -4.75
N TRP A 143 -12.27 5.28 -4.55
CA TRP A 143 -11.70 6.33 -5.38
C TRP A 143 -11.34 5.83 -6.78
N GLY A 144 -10.84 4.59 -6.89
CA GLY A 144 -10.59 3.96 -8.20
C GLY A 144 -11.87 3.79 -9.02
N VAL A 145 -12.95 3.32 -8.39
CA VAL A 145 -14.27 3.20 -9.03
C VAL A 145 -14.83 4.57 -9.40
N LYS A 146 -14.78 5.54 -8.48
CA LYS A 146 -15.22 6.92 -8.73
C LYS A 146 -14.45 7.52 -9.92
N GLY A 147 -13.12 7.40 -9.91
CA GLY A 147 -12.27 7.88 -11.00
C GLY A 147 -12.61 7.22 -12.33
N ALA A 148 -12.73 5.88 -12.37
CA ALA A 148 -13.05 5.14 -13.58
C ALA A 148 -14.42 5.53 -14.18
N THR A 149 -15.42 5.76 -13.33
CA THR A 149 -16.78 6.14 -13.79
C THR A 149 -16.89 7.60 -14.19
N SER A 150 -16.11 8.49 -13.58
CA SER A 150 -16.12 9.93 -13.91
C SER A 150 -15.24 10.28 -15.11
N PHE A 151 -14.18 9.50 -15.37
CA PHE A 151 -13.20 9.77 -16.42
C PHE A 151 -13.81 9.99 -17.82
N PRO A 152 -14.72 9.13 -18.33
CA PRO A 152 -15.34 9.36 -19.64
C PRO A 152 -16.23 10.63 -19.68
N LEU A 153 -16.82 11.00 -18.55
CA LEU A 153 -17.71 12.17 -18.44
C LEU A 153 -16.94 13.50 -18.54
N HIS A 154 -15.64 13.49 -18.26
CA HIS A 154 -14.76 14.67 -18.34
C HIS A 154 -13.88 14.65 -19.59
N GLY A 155 -14.21 13.83 -20.59
CA GLY A 155 -13.50 13.79 -21.87
C GLY A 155 -12.10 13.15 -21.83
N GLY A 156 -11.66 12.56 -20.70
CA GLY A 156 -10.42 11.80 -20.59
C GLY A 156 -9.12 12.61 -20.77
N GLY A 157 -9.17 13.94 -20.68
CA GLY A 157 -8.00 14.82 -20.91
C GLY A 157 -6.97 14.79 -19.76
N GLU A 158 -7.43 14.59 -18.54
CA GLU A 158 -6.61 14.54 -17.34
C GLU A 158 -6.57 13.11 -16.76
N GLY A 159 -5.43 12.73 -16.15
CA GLY A 159 -5.27 11.43 -15.51
C GLY A 159 -6.18 11.28 -14.29
N ILE A 160 -6.54 10.05 -13.96
CA ILE A 160 -7.32 9.76 -12.75
C ILE A 160 -6.46 9.99 -11.50
N HIS A 161 -6.99 10.79 -10.57
CA HIS A 161 -6.35 11.17 -9.31
C HIS A 161 -7.05 10.52 -8.11
N GLY A 162 -6.33 10.39 -6.99
CA GLY A 162 -6.90 9.98 -5.73
C GLY A 162 -7.57 11.13 -4.96
N PRO A 163 -7.89 10.92 -3.67
CA PRO A 163 -8.53 11.95 -2.84
C PRO A 163 -7.58 13.12 -2.56
N ASP A 164 -8.12 14.33 -2.63
CA ASP A 164 -7.39 15.55 -2.30
C ASP A 164 -6.87 15.50 -0.85
N GLY A 165 -5.74 16.17 -0.60
CA GLY A 165 -5.14 16.26 0.74
C GLY A 165 -4.50 14.97 1.26
N GLY A 166 -4.59 13.84 0.54
CA GLY A 166 -3.94 12.58 0.88
C GLY A 166 -2.62 12.36 0.16
N ILE A 167 -1.85 11.38 0.60
CA ILE A 167 -0.60 10.96 -0.07
C ILE A 167 -0.85 10.47 -1.50
N THR A 168 -2.06 10.02 -1.79
CA THR A 168 -2.50 9.55 -3.10
C THR A 168 -3.22 10.62 -3.93
N ALA A 169 -3.10 11.89 -3.55
CA ALA A 169 -3.79 12.98 -4.25
C ALA A 169 -3.35 13.11 -5.71
N SER A 170 -2.07 12.85 -6.02
CA SER A 170 -1.63 12.88 -7.41
C SER A 170 -1.91 11.56 -8.13
N ASN A 171 -1.98 11.62 -9.44
CA ASN A 171 -2.21 10.48 -10.31
C ASN A 171 -1.13 9.40 -10.19
N ASN A 172 0.11 9.77 -9.94
CA ASN A 172 1.23 8.85 -9.89
C ASN A 172 1.19 7.97 -8.61
N GLU A 173 1.06 8.59 -7.44
CA GLU A 173 0.97 7.88 -6.16
C GLU A 173 -0.32 7.07 -6.09
N PHE A 174 -1.42 7.61 -6.63
CA PHE A 174 -2.67 6.87 -6.73
C PHE A 174 -2.55 5.64 -7.62
N GLY A 175 -1.85 5.77 -8.75
CA GLY A 175 -1.55 4.63 -9.63
C GLY A 175 -0.85 3.48 -8.88
N VAL A 176 0.14 3.79 -8.04
CA VAL A 176 0.83 2.78 -7.21
C VAL A 176 -0.13 2.15 -6.20
N ALA A 177 -0.99 2.96 -5.57
CA ALA A 177 -1.99 2.44 -4.64
C ALA A 177 -2.93 1.43 -5.30
N LEU A 178 -3.40 1.74 -6.51
CA LEU A 178 -4.27 0.85 -7.28
C LEU A 178 -3.53 -0.42 -7.75
N VAL A 179 -2.26 -0.31 -8.16
CA VAL A 179 -1.40 -1.46 -8.50
C VAL A 179 -1.35 -2.44 -7.34
N MET A 180 -1.11 -1.97 -6.12
CA MET A 180 -1.07 -2.82 -4.91
C MET A 180 -2.44 -3.42 -4.58
N LEU A 181 -3.53 -2.76 -4.98
CA LEU A 181 -4.90 -3.17 -4.67
C LEU A 181 -5.38 -4.34 -5.52
N LEU A 182 -5.00 -4.41 -6.79
CA LEU A 182 -5.46 -5.45 -7.74
C LEU A 182 -5.26 -6.88 -7.24
N PRO A 183 -4.08 -7.28 -6.69
CA PRO A 183 -3.90 -8.61 -6.14
C PRO A 183 -4.77 -8.90 -4.91
N LEU A 184 -5.07 -7.88 -4.08
CA LEU A 184 -5.94 -8.02 -2.92
C LEU A 184 -7.40 -8.20 -3.33
N LEU A 185 -7.85 -7.52 -4.38
CA LEU A 185 -9.16 -7.74 -5.00
C LEU A 185 -9.31 -9.17 -5.50
N PHE A 186 -8.28 -9.70 -6.18
CA PHE A 186 -8.27 -11.09 -6.64
C PHE A 186 -8.34 -12.06 -5.44
N TYR A 187 -7.62 -11.79 -4.36
CA TYR A 187 -7.69 -12.58 -3.13
C TYR A 187 -9.11 -12.60 -2.56
N LEU A 188 -9.77 -11.46 -2.43
CA LEU A 188 -11.15 -11.38 -1.93
C LEU A 188 -12.12 -12.08 -2.88
N TRP A 189 -12.00 -11.86 -4.18
CA TRP A 189 -12.82 -12.53 -5.20
C TRP A 189 -12.72 -14.05 -5.13
N HIS A 190 -11.53 -14.59 -4.84
CA HIS A 190 -11.29 -16.01 -4.73
C HIS A 190 -11.84 -16.61 -3.43
N THR A 191 -11.82 -15.84 -2.32
CA THR A 191 -12.19 -16.33 -0.98
C THR A 191 -13.64 -16.10 -0.60
N VAL A 192 -14.33 -15.16 -1.25
CA VAL A 192 -15.75 -14.87 -0.99
C VAL A 192 -16.64 -15.92 -1.62
N VAL A 193 -17.59 -16.44 -0.81
CA VAL A 193 -18.56 -17.48 -1.22
C VAL A 193 -19.78 -16.87 -1.91
N ASP A 194 -20.27 -15.71 -1.42
CA ASP A 194 -21.46 -15.06 -1.97
C ASP A 194 -21.24 -14.62 -3.43
N ARG A 195 -22.08 -15.12 -4.32
CA ARG A 195 -22.00 -14.85 -5.77
C ARG A 195 -22.26 -13.38 -6.11
N ARG A 196 -23.08 -12.65 -5.32
CA ARG A 196 -23.37 -11.24 -5.58
C ARG A 196 -22.18 -10.37 -5.24
N ILE A 197 -21.58 -10.59 -4.08
CA ILE A 197 -20.34 -9.91 -3.65
C ILE A 197 -19.21 -10.21 -4.63
N ARG A 198 -19.08 -11.46 -5.05
CA ARG A 198 -18.06 -11.91 -6.01
C ARG A 198 -18.20 -11.24 -7.37
N ARG A 199 -19.44 -11.05 -7.87
CA ARG A 199 -19.71 -10.27 -9.08
C ARG A 199 -19.37 -8.79 -8.90
N GLY A 200 -19.71 -8.20 -7.75
CA GLY A 200 -19.33 -6.82 -7.40
C GLY A 200 -17.81 -6.62 -7.39
N LEU A 201 -17.06 -7.55 -6.77
CA LEU A 201 -15.59 -7.51 -6.76
C LEU A 201 -15.00 -7.64 -8.18
N MET A 202 -15.62 -8.41 -9.07
CA MET A 202 -15.19 -8.55 -10.46
C MET A 202 -15.39 -7.25 -11.24
N VAL A 203 -16.55 -6.60 -11.10
CA VAL A 203 -16.82 -5.28 -11.69
C VAL A 203 -15.85 -4.23 -11.12
N MET A 204 -15.67 -4.22 -9.81
CA MET A 204 -14.71 -3.34 -9.14
C MET A 204 -13.28 -3.56 -9.66
N GLY A 205 -12.86 -4.84 -9.84
CA GLY A 205 -11.55 -5.18 -10.38
C GLY A 205 -11.34 -4.65 -11.80
N PHE A 206 -12.36 -4.76 -12.66
CA PHE A 206 -12.34 -4.19 -14.00
C PHE A 206 -12.20 -2.65 -13.95
N LEU A 207 -13.01 -1.97 -13.15
CA LEU A 207 -12.97 -0.51 -13.02
C LEU A 207 -11.64 -0.02 -12.44
N ILE A 208 -11.07 -0.74 -11.47
CA ILE A 208 -9.78 -0.39 -10.88
C ILE A 208 -8.63 -0.63 -11.87
N THR A 209 -8.69 -1.70 -12.67
CA THR A 209 -7.70 -1.92 -13.75
C THR A 209 -7.77 -0.77 -14.76
N PHE A 210 -8.98 -0.38 -15.18
CA PHE A 210 -9.21 0.79 -16.02
C PHE A 210 -8.62 2.05 -15.35
N ALA A 211 -8.99 2.33 -14.08
CA ALA A 211 -8.47 3.48 -13.37
C ALA A 211 -6.94 3.49 -13.32
N THR A 212 -6.30 2.34 -13.05
CA THR A 212 -4.83 2.21 -12.98
C THR A 212 -4.15 2.63 -14.29
N ILE A 213 -4.69 2.18 -15.44
CA ILE A 213 -4.17 2.52 -16.77
C ILE A 213 -4.35 4.02 -17.04
N PHE A 214 -5.52 4.57 -16.71
CA PHE A 214 -5.88 5.95 -16.98
C PHE A 214 -5.50 6.94 -15.86
N THR A 215 -4.70 6.52 -14.88
CA THR A 215 -3.91 7.47 -14.07
C THR A 215 -2.85 8.20 -14.89
N TYR A 216 -2.51 7.73 -16.07
CA TYR A 216 -1.38 8.22 -16.90
C TYR A 216 -0.02 8.11 -16.19
N SER A 217 0.06 7.28 -15.16
CA SER A 217 1.29 7.04 -14.42
C SER A 217 2.17 5.99 -15.11
N ARG A 218 3.30 6.44 -15.66
CA ARG A 218 4.31 5.53 -16.25
C ARG A 218 4.83 4.51 -15.22
N GLY A 219 5.05 4.96 -13.97
CA GLY A 219 5.48 4.07 -12.87
C GLY A 219 4.44 3.00 -12.54
N ALA A 220 3.14 3.35 -12.52
CA ALA A 220 2.08 2.37 -12.30
C ALA A 220 2.01 1.35 -13.46
N LEU A 221 2.16 1.79 -14.70
CA LEU A 221 2.19 0.90 -15.87
C LEU A 221 3.34 -0.11 -15.78
N VAL A 222 4.55 0.35 -15.43
CA VAL A 222 5.72 -0.55 -15.21
C VAL A 222 5.42 -1.56 -14.09
N GLY A 223 4.76 -1.14 -13.01
CA GLY A 223 4.33 -2.03 -11.94
C GLY A 223 3.31 -3.07 -12.38
N VAL A 224 2.31 -2.69 -13.20
CA VAL A 224 1.34 -3.62 -13.79
C VAL A 224 2.06 -4.64 -14.68
N CYS A 225 2.97 -4.19 -15.53
CA CYS A 225 3.78 -5.07 -16.37
C CYS A 225 4.60 -6.07 -15.53
N ALA A 226 5.26 -5.61 -14.47
CA ALA A 226 6.02 -6.48 -13.58
C ALA A 226 5.12 -7.52 -12.89
N MET A 227 3.92 -7.11 -12.42
CA MET A 227 2.93 -8.04 -11.88
C MET A 227 2.46 -9.05 -12.92
N ALA A 228 2.18 -8.62 -14.14
CA ALA A 228 1.77 -9.51 -15.23
C ALA A 228 2.84 -10.55 -15.55
N VAL A 229 4.12 -10.15 -15.58
CA VAL A 229 5.26 -11.06 -15.75
C VAL A 229 5.31 -12.11 -14.63
N VAL A 230 5.20 -11.69 -13.35
CA VAL A 230 5.20 -12.64 -12.22
C VAL A 230 4.01 -13.60 -12.29
N LEU A 231 2.82 -13.12 -12.64
CA LEU A 231 1.62 -13.94 -12.80
C LEU A 231 1.78 -14.92 -13.97
N TRP A 232 2.35 -14.48 -15.07
CA TRP A 232 2.61 -15.32 -16.24
C TRP A 232 3.56 -16.48 -15.93
N PHE A 233 4.69 -16.19 -15.23
CA PHE A 233 5.62 -17.26 -14.83
C PHE A 233 4.98 -18.30 -13.92
N ARG A 234 4.01 -17.89 -13.09
CA ARG A 234 3.31 -18.76 -12.13
C ARG A 234 2.05 -19.41 -12.67
N SER A 235 1.55 -18.97 -13.81
CA SER A 235 0.35 -19.52 -14.42
C SER A 235 0.63 -20.91 -15.00
N PRO A 236 -0.22 -21.92 -14.71
CA PRO A 236 -0.17 -23.20 -15.43
C PRO A 236 -0.67 -23.05 -16.87
N ALA A 237 -1.52 -22.07 -17.15
CA ALA A 237 -2.14 -21.80 -18.46
C ALA A 237 -1.45 -20.61 -19.14
N LYS A 238 -0.16 -20.76 -19.48
CA LYS A 238 0.66 -19.67 -20.06
C LYS A 238 0.08 -19.10 -21.36
N MET A 239 -0.44 -19.96 -22.24
CA MET A 239 -1.04 -19.54 -23.51
C MET A 239 -2.26 -18.62 -23.28
N SER A 240 -3.17 -19.02 -22.40
CA SER A 240 -4.35 -18.20 -22.08
C SER A 240 -3.97 -16.89 -21.42
N MET A 241 -2.94 -16.90 -20.56
CA MET A 241 -2.43 -15.68 -19.93
C MET A 241 -1.77 -14.76 -20.97
N SER A 242 -0.96 -15.30 -21.89
CA SER A 242 -0.38 -14.53 -23.00
C SER A 242 -1.46 -13.90 -23.87
N LEU A 243 -2.50 -14.66 -24.19
CA LEU A 243 -3.64 -14.15 -24.96
C LEU A 243 -4.38 -13.05 -24.21
N ALA A 244 -4.60 -13.21 -22.90
CA ALA A 244 -5.23 -12.17 -22.08
C ALA A 244 -4.40 -10.88 -22.05
N ILE A 245 -3.08 -10.97 -21.88
CA ILE A 245 -2.17 -9.81 -21.93
C ILE A 245 -2.23 -9.14 -23.30
N LEU A 246 -2.20 -9.92 -24.37
CA LEU A 246 -2.29 -9.40 -25.75
C LEU A 246 -3.62 -8.67 -25.99
N VAL A 247 -4.73 -9.28 -25.59
CA VAL A 247 -6.06 -8.68 -25.72
C VAL A 247 -6.18 -7.39 -24.92
N CYS A 248 -5.67 -7.37 -23.67
CA CYS A 248 -5.64 -6.15 -22.87
C CYS A 248 -4.78 -5.05 -23.54
N GLY A 249 -3.59 -5.39 -24.05
CA GLY A 249 -2.73 -4.46 -24.77
C GLY A 249 -3.39 -3.90 -26.03
N ALA A 250 -4.03 -4.78 -26.82
CA ALA A 250 -4.77 -4.37 -28.01
C ALA A 250 -5.96 -3.47 -27.67
N ALA A 251 -6.69 -3.77 -26.58
CA ALA A 251 -7.78 -2.92 -26.11
C ALA A 251 -7.30 -1.53 -25.68
N ILE A 252 -6.18 -1.45 -24.94
CA ILE A 252 -5.56 -0.17 -24.58
C ILE A 252 -5.19 0.61 -25.86
N TYR A 253 -4.52 -0.05 -26.81
CA TYR A 253 -4.12 0.57 -28.06
C TYR A 253 -5.32 1.10 -28.87
N ALA A 254 -6.43 0.36 -28.91
CA ALA A 254 -7.62 0.73 -29.67
C ALA A 254 -8.47 1.83 -29.02
N PHE A 255 -8.49 1.91 -27.69
CA PHE A 255 -9.44 2.75 -26.96
C PHE A 255 -8.79 3.85 -26.10
N ALA A 256 -7.47 3.88 -25.94
CA ALA A 256 -6.82 4.93 -25.17
C ALA A 256 -6.91 6.29 -25.92
N PRO A 257 -7.18 7.40 -25.20
CA PRO A 257 -7.17 8.74 -25.78
C PRO A 257 -5.77 9.16 -26.28
N GLN A 258 -5.72 10.09 -27.24
CA GLN A 258 -4.45 10.60 -27.76
C GLN A 258 -3.57 11.21 -26.64
N SER A 259 -4.18 11.83 -25.63
CA SER A 259 -3.46 12.35 -24.45
C SER A 259 -2.67 11.28 -23.69
N TRP A 260 -3.17 10.03 -23.65
CA TRP A 260 -2.45 8.90 -23.07
C TRP A 260 -1.21 8.53 -23.91
N PHE A 261 -1.36 8.45 -25.25
CA PHE A 261 -0.24 8.15 -26.14
C PHE A 261 0.82 9.25 -26.06
N ASN A 262 0.42 10.52 -26.16
CA ASN A 262 1.34 11.65 -26.02
C ASN A 262 2.12 11.59 -24.71
N ARG A 263 1.46 11.14 -23.62
CA ARG A 263 2.14 10.97 -22.32
C ARG A 263 3.12 9.80 -22.31
N MET A 264 2.81 8.71 -23.04
CA MET A 264 3.71 7.55 -23.11
C MET A 264 4.89 7.79 -24.06
N GLU A 265 4.70 8.51 -25.18
CA GLU A 265 5.77 8.88 -26.11
C GLU A 265 6.91 9.69 -25.46
N THR A 266 6.62 10.43 -24.37
CA THR A 266 7.68 11.13 -23.64
C THR A 266 8.69 10.19 -22.99
N ILE A 267 8.48 8.87 -23.01
CA ILE A 267 9.47 7.87 -22.56
C ILE A 267 10.65 7.79 -23.58
N GLU A 268 10.35 7.88 -24.87
CA GLU A 268 11.38 7.82 -25.94
C GLU A 268 12.22 9.09 -25.99
N THR A 269 11.60 10.24 -25.67
CA THR A 269 12.26 11.55 -25.67
C THR A 269 12.65 12.02 -24.27
N TYR A 270 13.01 11.09 -23.37
CA TYR A 270 13.29 11.38 -21.96
C TYR A 270 14.33 12.50 -21.73
N GLN A 271 15.27 12.69 -22.65
CA GLN A 271 16.28 13.75 -22.57
C GLN A 271 15.67 15.16 -22.66
N ASN A 272 14.51 15.29 -23.30
CA ASN A 272 13.74 16.53 -23.43
C ASN A 272 12.63 16.65 -22.38
N ASP A 273 12.34 15.55 -21.65
CA ASP A 273 11.35 15.55 -20.58
C ASP A 273 11.97 16.07 -19.27
N ALA A 274 11.66 17.30 -18.90
CA ALA A 274 12.10 17.93 -17.67
C ALA A 274 11.75 17.13 -16.40
N SER A 275 10.73 16.26 -16.46
CA SER A 275 10.36 15.37 -15.36
C SER A 275 11.33 14.19 -15.24
N ALA A 276 11.75 13.59 -16.36
CA ALA A 276 12.67 12.45 -16.36
C ALA A 276 14.11 12.87 -16.03
N THR A 277 14.59 13.93 -16.68
CA THR A 277 15.94 14.47 -16.43
C THR A 277 16.07 14.99 -14.99
N GLY A 278 15.05 15.67 -14.48
CA GLY A 278 15.05 16.15 -13.11
C GLY A 278 15.09 15.02 -12.05
N ARG A 279 14.53 13.84 -12.35
CA ARG A 279 14.68 12.66 -11.46
C ARG A 279 16.10 12.13 -11.43
N ILE A 280 16.74 12.02 -12.60
CA ILE A 280 18.13 11.57 -12.69
C ILE A 280 19.06 12.51 -11.90
N ASP A 281 18.87 13.81 -12.03
CA ASP A 281 19.65 14.80 -11.30
C ASP A 281 19.49 14.65 -9.77
N VAL A 282 18.25 14.43 -9.30
CA VAL A 282 17.99 14.21 -7.87
C VAL A 282 18.50 12.85 -7.38
N TRP A 283 18.51 11.81 -8.22
CA TRP A 283 19.11 10.51 -7.86
C TRP A 283 20.63 10.64 -7.68
N TRP A 284 21.30 11.39 -8.55
CA TRP A 284 22.71 11.71 -8.36
C TRP A 284 22.96 12.53 -7.09
N ALA A 285 22.11 13.54 -6.81
CA ALA A 285 22.18 14.27 -5.56
C ALA A 285 21.97 13.36 -4.34
N SER A 286 21.04 12.42 -4.41
CA SER A 286 20.78 11.43 -3.35
C SER A 286 22.00 10.54 -3.08
N LEU A 287 22.67 10.07 -4.15
CA LEU A 287 23.93 9.32 -4.03
C LEU A 287 25.03 10.16 -3.39
N ARG A 288 25.20 11.41 -3.84
CA ARG A 288 26.21 12.30 -3.25
C ARG A 288 25.95 12.62 -1.78
N ILE A 289 24.68 12.81 -1.38
CA ILE A 289 24.31 12.95 0.04
C ILE A 289 24.73 11.70 0.81
N ALA A 290 24.46 10.50 0.27
CA ALA A 290 24.85 9.25 0.90
C ALA A 290 26.36 8.98 0.88
N GLU A 291 27.13 9.55 -0.04
CA GLU A 291 28.60 9.50 -0.03
C GLU A 291 29.19 10.42 1.05
N VAL A 292 28.64 11.62 1.22
CA VAL A 292 29.10 12.61 2.21
C VAL A 292 28.62 12.25 3.62
N HIS A 293 27.40 11.72 3.73
CA HIS A 293 26.76 11.31 4.99
C HIS A 293 26.35 9.84 4.95
N PRO A 294 27.31 8.87 4.86
CA PRO A 294 26.99 7.49 4.53
C PRO A 294 26.15 6.78 5.59
N ILE A 295 26.27 7.15 6.83
CA ILE A 295 25.58 6.51 7.95
C ILE A 295 24.18 7.10 8.12
N VAL A 296 24.10 8.41 8.37
CA VAL A 296 22.86 9.07 8.78
C VAL A 296 22.06 9.69 7.62
N GLY A 297 22.66 9.85 6.43
CA GLY A 297 22.03 10.58 5.34
C GLY A 297 21.89 12.07 5.65
N GLY A 298 20.98 12.74 4.93
CA GLY A 298 20.74 14.17 5.07
C GLY A 298 19.47 14.52 5.90
N GLY A 299 18.74 13.53 6.41
CA GLY A 299 17.45 13.72 7.09
C GLY A 299 16.27 13.86 6.16
N PHE A 300 15.07 13.81 6.71
CA PHE A 300 13.82 13.88 5.96
C PHE A 300 13.77 15.09 5.02
N SER A 301 13.22 14.87 3.83
CA SER A 301 12.99 15.89 2.79
C SER A 301 14.25 16.58 2.27
N VAL A 302 15.44 16.04 2.51
CA VAL A 302 16.73 16.67 2.16
C VAL A 302 16.80 17.07 0.68
N THR A 303 16.23 16.28 -0.24
CA THR A 303 16.27 16.56 -1.69
C THR A 303 15.30 17.68 -2.11
N HIS A 304 14.34 18.09 -1.26
CA HIS A 304 13.44 19.19 -1.53
C HIS A 304 14.12 20.57 -1.42
N TYR A 305 15.31 20.62 -0.84
CA TYR A 305 16.07 21.85 -0.62
C TYR A 305 17.11 22.04 -1.74
N ALA A 306 16.84 23.01 -2.61
CA ALA A 306 17.68 23.30 -3.77
C ALA A 306 19.12 23.71 -3.39
N ASP A 307 19.29 24.45 -2.31
CA ASP A 307 20.59 24.89 -1.81
C ASP A 307 21.43 23.71 -1.32
N ILE A 308 20.81 22.71 -0.67
CA ILE A 308 21.49 21.49 -0.23
C ILE A 308 21.87 20.64 -1.44
N THR A 309 20.91 20.35 -2.34
CA THR A 309 21.17 19.55 -3.55
C THR A 309 22.20 20.18 -4.47
N ASN A 310 22.17 21.50 -4.65
CA ASN A 310 23.14 22.23 -5.46
C ASN A 310 24.55 22.21 -4.85
N ARG A 311 24.66 22.31 -3.52
CA ARG A 311 25.95 22.14 -2.82
C ARG A 311 26.52 20.73 -3.03
N MET A 312 25.69 19.70 -2.96
CA MET A 312 26.12 18.31 -3.16
C MET A 312 26.52 18.01 -4.60
N LEU A 313 25.93 18.69 -5.57
CA LEU A 313 26.25 18.57 -6.99
C LEU A 313 27.37 19.50 -7.45
N ALA A 314 27.84 20.40 -6.59
CA ALA A 314 28.92 21.31 -6.90
C ALA A 314 30.21 20.56 -7.30
N GLY A 315 30.82 20.96 -8.42
CA GLY A 315 32.02 20.29 -8.96
C GLY A 315 31.75 19.02 -9.78
N THR A 316 30.50 18.60 -9.97
CA THR A 316 30.12 17.51 -10.85
C THR A 316 29.82 18.03 -12.27
N THR A 317 29.80 17.13 -13.27
CA THR A 317 29.43 17.46 -14.65
C THR A 317 27.94 17.76 -14.83
N LEU A 318 27.12 17.51 -13.79
CA LEU A 318 25.68 17.80 -13.74
C LEU A 318 25.49 19.29 -13.42
N ARG A 319 25.54 20.13 -14.45
CA ARG A 319 25.49 21.61 -14.34
C ARG A 319 24.09 22.21 -14.22
N ARG A 320 23.04 21.40 -14.11
CA ARG A 320 21.66 21.94 -13.99
C ARG A 320 21.41 22.32 -12.56
N PRO A 321 21.05 23.59 -12.26
CA PRO A 321 20.66 23.96 -10.90
C PRO A 321 19.43 23.14 -10.51
N SER A 322 19.54 22.37 -9.45
CA SER A 322 18.39 21.69 -8.86
C SER A 322 17.44 22.74 -8.30
N ILE A 323 16.15 22.59 -8.60
CA ILE A 323 15.09 23.44 -8.04
C ILE A 323 14.53 22.90 -6.72
N GLY A 324 15.17 21.83 -6.17
CA GLY A 324 14.66 21.11 -5.01
C GLY A 324 13.43 20.28 -5.39
N ARG A 325 13.54 18.96 -5.34
CA ARG A 325 12.44 18.04 -5.71
C ARG A 325 12.47 16.80 -4.85
N ALA A 326 11.33 16.13 -4.72
CA ALA A 326 11.28 14.76 -4.25
C ALA A 326 12.16 13.84 -5.12
N ALA A 327 12.79 12.82 -4.51
CA ALA A 327 13.63 11.89 -5.25
C ALA A 327 12.80 11.02 -6.22
N HIS A 328 11.48 10.95 -6.05
CA HIS A 328 10.60 10.10 -6.84
C HIS A 328 11.11 8.65 -6.96
N SER A 329 11.62 8.12 -5.87
CA SER A 329 12.04 6.72 -5.74
C SER A 329 12.11 6.33 -4.28
N ILE A 330 11.38 5.26 -3.91
CA ILE A 330 11.42 4.73 -2.53
C ILE A 330 12.84 4.38 -2.06
N TYR A 331 13.74 4.05 -2.97
CA TYR A 331 15.12 3.68 -2.66
C TYR A 331 15.98 4.92 -2.43
N PHE A 332 15.91 5.89 -3.33
CA PHE A 332 16.67 7.13 -3.21
C PHE A 332 16.13 8.06 -2.13
N ASP A 333 14.82 8.03 -1.84
CA ASP A 333 14.25 8.72 -0.68
C ASP A 333 14.94 8.23 0.61
N VAL A 334 14.87 6.90 0.87
CA VAL A 334 15.45 6.33 2.09
C VAL A 334 16.96 6.48 2.14
N LEU A 335 17.65 6.33 0.99
CA LEU A 335 19.10 6.46 0.91
C LEU A 335 19.56 7.88 1.25
N SER A 336 18.96 8.89 0.61
CA SER A 336 19.33 10.29 0.86
C SER A 336 18.94 10.78 2.25
N GLU A 337 17.81 10.32 2.77
CA GLU A 337 17.27 10.77 4.06
C GLU A 337 17.92 10.06 5.25
N HIS A 338 18.24 8.74 5.13
CA HIS A 338 18.65 7.91 6.27
C HIS A 338 19.94 7.12 6.04
N GLY A 339 20.66 7.41 4.96
CA GLY A 339 21.92 6.77 4.62
C GLY A 339 21.80 5.29 4.25
N TRP A 340 22.95 4.63 4.11
CA TRP A 340 23.03 3.21 3.78
C TRP A 340 22.44 2.31 4.85
N VAL A 341 22.54 2.72 6.13
CA VAL A 341 21.94 1.97 7.25
C VAL A 341 20.41 1.99 7.16
N GLY A 342 19.81 3.16 6.89
CA GLY A 342 18.37 3.28 6.68
C GLY A 342 17.88 2.46 5.51
N LEU A 343 18.59 2.51 4.37
CA LEU A 343 18.26 1.72 3.19
C LEU A 343 18.37 0.21 3.48
N ALA A 344 19.41 -0.23 4.17
CA ALA A 344 19.57 -1.64 4.54
C ALA A 344 18.41 -2.13 5.43
N LEU A 345 18.02 -1.36 6.44
CA LEU A 345 16.87 -1.69 7.30
C LEU A 345 15.57 -1.75 6.51
N PHE A 346 15.32 -0.79 5.61
CA PHE A 346 14.15 -0.78 4.75
C PHE A 346 14.08 -2.01 3.83
N LEU A 347 15.21 -2.39 3.21
CA LEU A 347 15.30 -3.59 2.36
C LEU A 347 15.16 -4.88 3.18
N MET A 348 15.69 -4.95 4.40
CA MET A 348 15.48 -6.10 5.28
C MET A 348 14.01 -6.27 5.67
N ILE A 349 13.27 -5.18 5.90
CA ILE A 349 11.82 -5.21 6.13
C ILE A 349 11.10 -5.75 4.89
N ALA A 350 11.49 -5.31 3.68
CA ALA A 350 10.95 -5.83 2.43
C ALA A 350 11.19 -7.35 2.28
N VAL A 351 12.41 -7.82 2.61
CA VAL A 351 12.73 -9.26 2.65
C VAL A 351 11.87 -10.01 3.67
N CYS A 352 11.63 -9.46 4.86
CA CYS A 352 10.75 -10.07 5.86
C CYS A 352 9.31 -10.19 5.33
N ALA A 353 8.77 -9.16 4.68
CA ALA A 353 7.44 -9.20 4.07
C ALA A 353 7.35 -10.30 2.99
N TRP A 354 8.36 -10.40 2.14
CA TRP A 354 8.46 -11.45 1.13
C TRP A 354 8.51 -12.84 1.75
N ARG A 355 9.31 -13.03 2.80
CA ARG A 355 9.42 -14.31 3.55
C ARG A 355 8.11 -14.68 4.24
N SER A 356 7.34 -13.71 4.73
CA SER A 356 6.00 -13.94 5.28
C SER A 356 5.06 -14.52 4.22
N CYS A 357 5.08 -13.97 2.99
CA CYS A 357 4.32 -14.50 1.87
C CYS A 357 4.79 -15.93 1.47
N ILE A 358 6.11 -16.18 1.40
CA ILE A 358 6.65 -17.54 1.14
C ILE A 358 6.16 -18.51 2.21
N SER A 359 6.21 -18.12 3.48
CA SER A 359 5.78 -18.97 4.60
C SER A 359 4.28 -19.29 4.51
N LEU A 360 3.43 -18.32 4.13
CA LEU A 360 2.02 -18.54 3.88
C LEU A 360 1.81 -19.60 2.80
N ILE A 361 2.49 -19.48 1.67
CA ILE A 361 2.40 -20.44 0.55
C ILE A 361 2.86 -21.84 1.00
N ARG A 362 4.01 -21.92 1.66
CA ARG A 362 4.61 -23.21 2.07
C ARG A 362 3.76 -23.92 3.10
N ASN A 363 3.29 -23.21 4.12
CA ASN A 363 2.54 -23.80 5.23
C ASN A 363 1.09 -24.16 4.88
N SER A 364 0.56 -23.61 3.77
CA SER A 364 -0.78 -23.91 3.25
C SER A 364 -0.78 -24.95 2.13
N ARG A 365 0.40 -25.40 1.68
CA ARG A 365 0.52 -26.44 0.65
C ARG A 365 -0.12 -27.73 1.15
N ASP A 366 -0.94 -28.34 0.31
CA ASP A 366 -1.64 -29.61 0.59
C ASP A 366 -2.60 -29.57 1.80
N ARG A 367 -3.01 -28.35 2.23
CA ARG A 367 -3.94 -28.13 3.35
C ARG A 367 -5.15 -27.32 2.89
N PRO A 368 -6.31 -27.95 2.59
CA PRO A 368 -7.50 -27.26 2.09
C PRO A 368 -8.02 -26.16 3.05
N ASP A 369 -7.90 -26.36 4.37
CA ASP A 369 -8.33 -25.39 5.39
C ASP A 369 -7.56 -24.06 5.31
N PHE A 370 -6.33 -24.11 4.80
CA PHE A 370 -5.47 -22.96 4.61
C PHE A 370 -5.37 -22.47 3.15
N ALA A 371 -6.28 -22.90 2.26
CA ALA A 371 -6.31 -22.45 0.86
C ALA A 371 -6.31 -20.93 0.73
N TRP A 372 -7.01 -20.22 1.64
CA TRP A 372 -7.01 -18.76 1.71
C TRP A 372 -5.61 -18.17 1.92
N ALA A 373 -4.80 -18.79 2.76
CA ALA A 373 -3.44 -18.34 3.06
C ALA A 373 -2.50 -18.53 1.87
N ASN A 374 -2.70 -19.61 1.09
CA ASN A 374 -1.96 -19.82 -0.16
C ASN A 374 -2.23 -18.70 -1.16
N VAL A 375 -3.50 -18.38 -1.38
CA VAL A 375 -3.89 -17.30 -2.30
C VAL A 375 -3.37 -15.95 -1.78
N LEU A 376 -3.52 -15.66 -0.49
CA LEU A 376 -3.01 -14.42 0.10
C LEU A 376 -1.49 -14.29 -0.06
N GLY A 377 -0.73 -15.36 0.21
CA GLY A 377 0.71 -15.36 0.05
C GLY A 377 1.16 -15.11 -1.40
N ARG A 378 0.50 -15.76 -2.37
CA ARG A 378 0.77 -15.54 -3.81
C ARG A 378 0.43 -14.12 -4.25
N MET A 379 -0.73 -13.62 -3.88
CA MET A 379 -1.18 -12.27 -4.22
C MET A 379 -0.40 -11.20 -3.47
N GLY A 380 0.02 -11.48 -2.23
CA GLY A 380 0.92 -10.62 -1.47
C GLY A 380 2.27 -10.42 -2.18
N GLN A 381 2.86 -11.49 -2.72
CA GLN A 381 4.08 -11.37 -3.50
C GLN A 381 3.89 -10.54 -4.77
N VAL A 382 2.75 -10.68 -5.45
CA VAL A 382 2.42 -9.87 -6.63
C VAL A 382 2.26 -8.40 -6.25
N ALA A 383 1.56 -8.09 -5.16
CA ALA A 383 1.39 -6.73 -4.64
C ALA A 383 2.73 -6.08 -4.27
N LEU A 384 3.63 -6.83 -3.59
CA LEU A 384 4.96 -6.35 -3.22
C LEU A 384 5.81 -6.05 -4.46
N VAL A 385 5.82 -6.93 -5.48
CA VAL A 385 6.53 -6.67 -6.74
C VAL A 385 5.97 -5.43 -7.42
N GLY A 386 4.65 -5.30 -7.51
CA GLY A 386 4.00 -4.11 -8.05
C GLY A 386 4.47 -2.83 -7.33
N TYR A 387 4.46 -2.83 -5.99
CA TYR A 387 4.92 -1.68 -5.21
C TYR A 387 6.41 -1.39 -5.41
N TRP A 388 7.29 -2.38 -5.30
CA TRP A 388 8.74 -2.15 -5.41
C TRP A 388 9.15 -1.66 -6.79
N THR A 389 8.46 -2.13 -7.83
CA THR A 389 8.73 -1.71 -9.21
C THR A 389 8.16 -0.32 -9.49
N SER A 390 6.90 -0.06 -9.15
CA SER A 390 6.29 1.27 -9.32
C SER A 390 6.96 2.31 -8.42
N GLY A 391 7.26 1.94 -7.18
CA GLY A 391 7.89 2.79 -6.18
C GLY A 391 9.33 3.18 -6.51
N ALA A 392 10.00 2.44 -7.41
CA ALA A 392 11.29 2.86 -7.93
C ALA A 392 11.23 4.22 -8.64
N PHE A 393 10.02 4.67 -9.01
CA PHE A 393 9.77 5.92 -9.72
C PHE A 393 8.85 6.88 -8.95
N GLN A 394 8.61 6.65 -7.63
CA GLN A 394 7.74 7.45 -6.79
C GLN A 394 8.28 7.61 -5.36
N SER A 395 8.06 8.78 -4.74
CA SER A 395 8.42 9.05 -3.34
C SER A 395 7.38 8.48 -2.37
N LEU A 396 7.30 7.18 -2.27
CA LEU A 396 6.34 6.43 -1.46
C LEU A 396 6.98 5.49 -0.43
N ALA A 397 8.22 5.76 0.00
CA ALA A 397 8.92 4.93 0.98
C ALA A 397 8.17 4.82 2.32
N TYR A 398 7.45 5.86 2.69
CA TYR A 398 6.70 5.95 3.95
C TYR A 398 5.19 5.78 3.75
N PHE A 399 4.78 5.17 2.64
CA PHE A 399 3.38 5.01 2.27
C PHE A 399 2.66 4.03 3.20
N ASP A 400 1.61 4.50 3.85
CA ASP A 400 0.85 3.77 4.86
C ASP A 400 0.22 2.47 4.34
N GLN A 401 -0.21 2.39 3.07
CA GLN A 401 -0.71 1.15 2.47
C GLN A 401 0.37 0.07 2.39
N TYR A 402 1.60 0.41 2.02
CA TYR A 402 2.71 -0.54 2.01
C TYR A 402 2.99 -1.09 3.40
N TRP A 403 3.14 -0.21 4.39
CA TRP A 403 3.37 -0.61 5.77
C TRP A 403 2.22 -1.44 6.33
N CYS A 404 0.96 -1.08 6.04
CA CYS A 404 -0.21 -1.88 6.38
C CYS A 404 -0.09 -3.31 5.83
N LEU A 405 0.18 -3.48 4.53
CA LEU A 405 0.24 -4.78 3.89
C LEU A 405 1.38 -5.66 4.41
N VAL A 406 2.54 -5.08 4.66
CA VAL A 406 3.68 -5.79 5.28
C VAL A 406 3.25 -6.45 6.60
N PHE A 407 2.54 -5.71 7.45
CA PHE A 407 2.04 -6.22 8.73
C PHE A 407 0.86 -7.18 8.58
N VAL A 408 -0.01 -6.98 7.59
CA VAL A 408 -1.11 -7.91 7.28
C VAL A 408 -0.57 -9.29 6.88
N PHE A 409 0.47 -9.34 6.03
CA PHE A 409 1.07 -10.62 5.62
C PHE A 409 1.75 -11.32 6.79
N GLU A 410 2.43 -10.58 7.65
CA GLU A 410 3.06 -11.15 8.85
C GLU A 410 2.01 -11.62 9.88
N ALA A 411 0.90 -10.88 10.06
CA ALA A 411 -0.21 -11.30 10.91
C ALA A 411 -0.85 -12.59 10.40
N ALA A 412 -1.13 -12.67 9.09
CA ALA A 412 -1.67 -13.87 8.46
C ALA A 412 -0.74 -15.07 8.64
N ARG A 413 0.58 -14.90 8.45
CA ARG A 413 1.59 -15.94 8.69
C ARG A 413 1.52 -16.47 10.12
N ARG A 414 1.36 -15.58 11.11
CA ARG A 414 1.26 -15.95 12.53
C ARG A 414 -0.05 -16.66 12.85
N VAL A 415 -1.16 -16.24 12.25
CA VAL A 415 -2.45 -16.91 12.39
C VAL A 415 -2.30 -18.36 11.92
N VAL A 416 -1.81 -18.58 10.71
CA VAL A 416 -1.59 -19.93 10.16
C VAL A 416 -0.64 -20.74 11.03
N ALA A 417 0.48 -20.17 11.48
CA ALA A 417 1.44 -20.88 12.31
C ALA A 417 0.84 -21.32 13.66
N ARG A 418 -0.03 -20.49 14.27
CA ARG A 418 -0.70 -20.85 15.54
C ARG A 418 -1.74 -21.95 15.34
N GLU A 419 -2.54 -21.87 14.27
CA GLU A 419 -3.56 -22.88 13.97
C GLU A 419 -2.96 -24.24 13.64
N ILE A 420 -1.77 -24.28 13.03
CA ILE A 420 -1.03 -25.52 12.76
C ILE A 420 -0.48 -26.16 14.04
N ILE A 421 -0.03 -25.36 15.02
CA ILE A 421 0.58 -25.84 16.26
C ILE A 421 -0.49 -26.21 17.29
N ALA A 422 -1.68 -25.60 17.24
CA ALA A 422 -2.77 -25.92 18.14
C ALA A 422 -3.19 -27.39 17.93
N PRO A 423 -3.16 -28.24 18.97
CA PRO A 423 -3.56 -29.63 18.82
C PRO A 423 -5.04 -29.70 18.39
N ALA A 424 -5.36 -30.65 17.53
CA ALA A 424 -6.70 -30.87 16.96
C ALA A 424 -7.84 -31.15 17.99
N GLY A 425 -7.59 -30.96 19.27
CA GLY A 425 -8.50 -31.24 20.38
C GLY A 425 -8.93 -30.02 21.24
N GLY A 426 -8.51 -28.78 20.89
CA GLY A 426 -8.61 -27.64 21.83
C GLY A 426 -9.59 -26.51 21.50
N LEU A 427 -10.34 -26.55 20.39
CA LEU A 427 -11.42 -25.59 20.12
C LEU A 427 -12.53 -26.34 19.40
N ALA A 428 -13.59 -26.72 20.15
CA ALA A 428 -14.86 -27.03 19.55
C ALA A 428 -15.33 -25.78 18.76
N VAL A 429 -15.04 -25.77 17.49
CA VAL A 429 -15.69 -24.85 16.54
C VAL A 429 -17.15 -25.24 16.58
N ALA A 430 -18.01 -24.32 17.10
CA ALA A 430 -19.44 -24.46 16.93
C ALA A 430 -19.70 -24.76 15.45
N PRO A 431 -20.52 -25.77 15.12
CA PRO A 431 -20.72 -26.17 13.75
C PRO A 431 -21.43 -25.04 12.99
N ALA A 432 -20.64 -24.25 12.27
CA ALA A 432 -21.21 -23.44 11.21
C ALA A 432 -21.87 -24.43 10.24
N ALA A 433 -23.19 -24.27 10.11
CA ALA A 433 -24.09 -25.09 9.36
C ALA A 433 -23.42 -25.76 8.13
N ARG A 434 -23.41 -27.10 8.12
CA ARG A 434 -23.16 -27.89 6.93
C ARG A 434 -24.28 -27.58 5.91
N LEU A 435 -24.10 -26.57 5.11
CA LEU A 435 -24.88 -26.34 3.90
C LEU A 435 -24.22 -27.13 2.78
N LEU A 436 -24.74 -28.35 2.61
CA LEU A 436 -24.87 -29.13 1.39
C LEU A 436 -23.89 -28.78 0.25
N MET A 437 -22.77 -29.51 0.18
CA MET A 437 -22.08 -29.72 -1.10
C MET A 437 -22.93 -30.67 -1.97
N PRO A 438 -23.22 -30.33 -3.21
CA PRO A 438 -23.75 -31.34 -4.16
C PRO A 438 -22.63 -32.34 -4.47
N ARG A 439 -22.93 -33.63 -4.25
CA ARG A 439 -22.08 -34.74 -4.68
C ARG A 439 -21.90 -34.68 -6.19
N PRO A 440 -20.70 -34.91 -6.73
CA PRO A 440 -20.54 -35.12 -8.16
C PRO A 440 -21.25 -36.42 -8.55
N GLY A 441 -22.24 -36.31 -9.43
CA GLY A 441 -22.95 -37.43 -10.00
C GLY A 441 -21.98 -38.30 -10.78
N ILE A 442 -21.87 -39.57 -10.36
CA ILE A 442 -21.29 -40.64 -11.14
C ILE A 442 -22.30 -40.96 -12.23
N GLY A 443 -22.07 -40.45 -13.43
CA GLY A 443 -22.78 -40.92 -14.63
C GLY A 443 -22.30 -42.31 -14.99
N ARG A 444 -23.20 -43.30 -14.88
CA ARG A 444 -23.07 -44.59 -15.54
C ARG A 444 -23.80 -44.51 -16.86
N ALA A 445 -23.20 -45.20 -17.83
CA ALA A 445 -23.61 -45.56 -19.20
C ALA A 445 -23.34 -44.52 -20.26
#